data_4f1d311f65011f5fa5fbaa11e1964366
#
_entry.id   4f1d311f65011f5fa5fbaa11e1964366
#
_cell.length_a   1.000
_cell.length_b   1.000
_cell.length_c   1.000
_cell.angle_alpha   90.00
_cell.angle_beta   90.00
_cell.angle_gamma   90.00
#
_symmetry.space_group_name_H-M   'P 1'
#
loop_
_entity.id
_entity.type
_entity.pdbx_description
1 polymer ?
#
loop_
_entity_poly.entity_id
_entity_poly.type
_entity_poly.pdbx_seq_one_letter_code
_entity_poly.pdbx_strand_id
1 'polypeptide(L)'
;IVDEPIDQWLESISFDSTAEVPIPDTLVDQVIGQEDASLVIRKAAEQRRHMLMIGDPGTGKSMLAKAMTELMPSESLEDTMCYMNDDDENEPRIRTVPAGRGDRIVKDRREQLREQRERTSRTLMFVALLIGAALLIATIQSGEIITLLFGLFILAFGYMFIKNRLVSNDESRIPKLLVKRKRGDMPPFIDATGTLAGSLLGDVRHDPFQSGGMETPAHERVEAGAIHKAHGGVLFIDEINLLRLEEQQALLTAMQERAFPISGRSERSSGALTKTEAVPCDFILVAAGNLDAVQHMHPALRSRIRGYGYEVYVNSNMRDTARNRRRLIRFIA
;
A
#
# COMPACT_ATOMS: atom_id res chain seq x y z
N ILE A 1 -1.99 41.71 17.74
CA ILE A 1 -3.23 41.68 16.96
C ILE A 1 -4.31 42.11 17.92
N VAL A 2 -4.85 43.32 17.72
CA VAL A 2 -5.96 43.84 18.52
C VAL A 2 -7.19 43.07 18.13
N ASP A 3 -7.86 42.43 19.08
CA ASP A 3 -9.12 41.72 18.83
C ASP A 3 -10.18 42.76 18.49
N GLU A 4 -10.69 42.74 17.27
CA GLU A 4 -11.76 43.61 16.78
C GLU A 4 -13.08 43.22 17.52
N PRO A 5 -13.74 44.23 18.18
CA PRO A 5 -15.05 43.95 18.84
C PRO A 5 -16.05 43.30 17.87
N ILE A 6 -16.89 42.42 18.38
CA ILE A 6 -17.86 41.67 17.57
C ILE A 6 -18.77 42.64 16.79
N ASP A 7 -19.23 43.71 17.41
CA ASP A 7 -20.12 44.67 16.78
C ASP A 7 -19.48 45.37 15.57
N GLN A 8 -18.22 45.83 15.71
CA GLN A 8 -17.49 46.43 14.61
C GLN A 8 -17.20 45.43 13.49
N TRP A 9 -16.92 44.18 13.85
CA TRP A 9 -16.72 43.16 12.88
C TRP A 9 -18.01 42.81 12.11
N LEU A 10 -19.18 42.76 12.76
CA LEU A 10 -20.50 42.58 12.10
C LEU A 10 -20.80 43.68 11.10
N GLU A 11 -20.50 44.92 11.45
CA GLU A 11 -20.65 46.09 10.54
C GLU A 11 -19.69 46.00 9.33
N SER A 12 -18.58 45.30 9.46
CA SER A 12 -17.60 45.14 8.37
C SER A 12 -17.93 44.01 7.39
N ILE A 13 -19.00 43.24 7.65
CA ILE A 13 -19.41 42.13 6.79
C ILE A 13 -20.02 42.70 5.52
N SER A 14 -19.45 42.35 4.36
CA SER A 14 -19.82 42.88 3.03
C SER A 14 -20.47 41.85 2.11
N PHE A 15 -20.90 40.68 2.64
CA PHE A 15 -21.53 39.61 1.85
C PHE A 15 -22.97 39.40 2.33
N ASP A 16 -23.89 39.20 1.38
CA ASP A 16 -25.29 38.90 1.67
C ASP A 16 -25.57 37.41 1.88
N SER A 17 -24.69 36.56 1.37
CA SER A 17 -24.79 35.10 1.49
C SER A 17 -23.44 34.45 1.79
N THR A 18 -23.46 33.38 2.60
CA THR A 18 -22.26 32.56 2.88
C THR A 18 -21.63 31.97 1.62
N ALA A 19 -22.38 31.77 0.56
CA ALA A 19 -21.89 31.31 -0.73
C ALA A 19 -20.92 32.29 -1.42
N GLU A 20 -20.92 33.57 -1.03
CA GLU A 20 -20.00 34.57 -1.56
C GLU A 20 -18.63 34.57 -0.86
N VAL A 21 -18.51 33.85 0.24
CA VAL A 21 -17.26 33.80 1.01
C VAL A 21 -16.29 32.82 0.34
N PRO A 22 -15.15 33.27 -0.19
CA PRO A 22 -14.22 32.41 -0.90
C PRO A 22 -13.60 31.36 0.03
N ILE A 23 -13.63 30.09 -0.38
CA ILE A 23 -12.99 28.99 0.34
C ILE A 23 -11.53 28.92 -0.12
N PRO A 24 -10.54 28.81 0.78
CA PRO A 24 -9.16 28.62 0.39
C PRO A 24 -8.93 27.33 -0.38
N ASP A 25 -8.11 27.37 -1.42
CA ASP A 25 -7.79 26.21 -2.26
C ASP A 25 -6.99 25.14 -1.50
N THR A 26 -6.16 25.55 -0.52
CA THR A 26 -5.30 24.63 0.23
C THR A 26 -5.91 24.22 1.57
N LEU A 27 -5.84 22.92 1.89
CA LEU A 27 -6.36 22.38 3.17
C LEU A 27 -5.73 23.07 4.38
N VAL A 28 -4.46 23.41 4.32
CA VAL A 28 -3.77 24.08 5.44
C VAL A 28 -4.35 25.46 5.77
N ASP A 29 -4.88 26.16 4.75
CA ASP A 29 -5.50 27.47 4.94
C ASP A 29 -6.99 27.36 5.35
N GLN A 30 -7.58 26.17 5.20
CA GLN A 30 -8.93 25.87 5.69
C GLN A 30 -8.94 25.57 7.20
N VAL A 31 -7.80 25.20 7.80
CA VAL A 31 -7.73 24.93 9.24
C VAL A 31 -7.89 26.21 10.03
N ILE A 32 -8.77 26.17 11.06
CA ILE A 32 -9.16 27.34 11.86
C ILE A 32 -8.43 27.32 13.20
N GLY A 33 -7.89 28.46 13.63
CA GLY A 33 -7.31 28.64 14.97
C GLY A 33 -5.99 27.92 15.23
N GLN A 34 -5.32 27.39 14.18
CA GLN A 34 -4.09 26.61 14.29
C GLN A 34 -2.93 27.26 13.51
N GLU A 35 -2.75 28.59 13.68
CA GLU A 35 -1.76 29.35 12.92
C GLU A 35 -0.33 28.82 13.15
N ASP A 36 0.02 28.56 14.42
CA ASP A 36 1.35 28.06 14.78
C ASP A 36 1.59 26.66 14.24
N ALA A 37 0.58 25.77 14.36
CA ALA A 37 0.64 24.42 13.81
C ALA A 37 0.75 24.44 12.28
N SER A 38 -0.01 25.28 11.60
CA SER A 38 0.04 25.46 10.14
C SER A 38 1.41 25.92 9.66
N LEU A 39 2.08 26.79 10.40
CA LEU A 39 3.45 27.25 10.06
C LEU A 39 4.47 26.11 10.21
N VAL A 40 4.37 25.33 11.28
CA VAL A 40 5.26 24.18 11.52
C VAL A 40 5.05 23.10 10.47
N ILE A 41 3.80 22.82 10.09
CA ILE A 41 3.46 21.84 9.05
C ILE A 41 4.08 22.22 7.71
N ARG A 42 4.01 23.47 7.29
CA ARG A 42 4.67 23.95 6.06
C ARG A 42 6.15 23.63 6.07
N LYS A 43 6.85 23.98 7.16
CA LYS A 43 8.28 23.67 7.31
C LYS A 43 8.57 22.17 7.34
N ALA A 44 7.74 21.39 8.02
CA ALA A 44 7.90 19.95 8.12
C ALA A 44 7.70 19.27 6.75
N ALA A 45 6.74 19.72 5.95
CA ALA A 45 6.49 19.25 4.60
C ALA A 45 7.65 19.53 3.66
N GLU A 46 8.12 20.79 3.62
CA GLU A 46 9.26 21.22 2.79
C GLU A 46 10.55 20.44 3.10
N GLN A 47 10.79 20.17 4.39
CA GLN A 47 12.01 19.50 4.86
C GLN A 47 11.86 17.98 4.96
N ARG A 48 10.70 17.42 4.65
CA ARG A 48 10.37 15.99 4.81
C ARG A 48 10.69 15.49 6.22
N ARG A 49 10.23 16.22 7.26
CA ARG A 49 10.48 15.91 8.66
C ARG A 49 9.26 15.25 9.30
N HIS A 50 9.51 14.28 10.16
CA HIS A 50 8.46 13.65 10.98
C HIS A 50 7.87 14.68 11.95
N MET A 51 6.63 14.45 12.39
CA MET A 51 5.93 15.35 13.27
C MET A 51 5.22 14.61 14.40
N LEU A 52 5.22 15.23 15.58
CA LEU A 52 4.40 14.82 16.71
C LEU A 52 3.42 15.95 17.03
N MET A 53 2.13 15.67 16.89
CA MET A 53 1.04 16.59 17.21
C MET A 53 0.45 16.27 18.59
N ILE A 54 0.47 17.24 19.48
CA ILE A 54 -0.07 17.09 20.84
C ILE A 54 -1.31 17.98 20.97
N GLY A 55 -2.46 17.38 21.27
CA GLY A 55 -3.71 18.12 21.44
C GLY A 55 -4.89 17.19 21.68
N ASP A 56 -5.99 17.79 22.10
CA ASP A 56 -7.22 17.05 22.42
C ASP A 56 -7.88 16.44 21.18
N PRO A 57 -8.72 15.41 21.32
CA PRO A 57 -9.51 14.89 20.23
C PRO A 57 -10.38 15.99 19.57
N GLY A 58 -10.56 15.92 18.26
CA GLY A 58 -11.41 16.87 17.51
C GLY A 58 -10.77 18.23 17.18
N THR A 59 -9.48 18.44 17.48
CA THR A 59 -8.76 19.71 17.21
C THR A 59 -8.25 19.85 15.76
N GLY A 60 -8.62 18.94 14.86
CA GLY A 60 -8.25 18.99 13.45
C GLY A 60 -6.89 18.37 13.10
N LYS A 61 -6.30 17.54 13.96
CA LYS A 61 -4.99 16.90 13.75
C LYS A 61 -4.89 16.13 12.44
N SER A 62 -5.90 15.31 12.11
CA SER A 62 -5.94 14.53 10.85
C SER A 62 -6.04 15.41 9.61
N MET A 63 -6.79 16.51 9.69
CA MET A 63 -6.90 17.48 8.60
C MET A 63 -5.56 18.19 8.36
N LEU A 64 -4.88 18.58 9.43
CA LEU A 64 -3.53 19.16 9.38
C LEU A 64 -2.52 18.17 8.78
N ALA A 65 -2.57 16.91 9.19
CA ALA A 65 -1.71 15.87 8.63
C ALA A 65 -1.97 15.62 7.14
N LYS A 66 -3.24 15.64 6.73
CA LYS A 66 -3.62 15.53 5.31
C LYS A 66 -3.15 16.75 4.51
N ALA A 67 -3.29 17.96 5.06
CA ALA A 67 -2.80 19.19 4.43
C ALA A 67 -1.29 19.15 4.15
N MET A 68 -0.52 18.39 4.91
CA MET A 68 0.90 18.22 4.69
C MET A 68 1.23 17.61 3.32
N THR A 69 0.40 16.71 2.79
CA THR A 69 0.64 16.08 1.48
C THR A 69 0.54 17.07 0.32
N GLU A 70 -0.31 18.10 0.44
CA GLU A 70 -0.42 19.16 -0.57
C GLU A 70 0.82 20.08 -0.61
N LEU A 71 1.52 20.15 0.51
CA LEU A 71 2.70 21.01 0.69
C LEU A 71 4.02 20.29 0.39
N MET A 72 3.96 18.96 0.22
CA MET A 72 5.16 18.18 -0.08
C MET A 72 5.62 18.45 -1.52
N PRO A 73 6.96 18.46 -1.74
CA PRO A 73 7.48 18.54 -3.10
C PRO A 73 7.01 17.32 -3.92
N SER A 74 6.64 17.60 -5.19
CA SER A 74 6.25 16.55 -6.12
C SER A 74 7.47 15.69 -6.45
N GLU A 75 7.54 14.51 -5.90
CA GLU A 75 8.54 13.49 -6.23
C GLU A 75 7.96 12.48 -7.22
N SER A 76 8.83 11.80 -7.96
CA SER A 76 8.41 10.69 -8.80
C SER A 76 8.02 9.50 -7.92
N LEU A 77 6.73 9.20 -7.84
CA LEU A 77 6.23 8.02 -7.15
C LEU A 77 6.57 6.75 -7.92
N GLU A 78 6.66 5.64 -7.21
CA GLU A 78 7.01 4.34 -7.75
C GLU A 78 5.95 3.29 -7.45
N ASP A 79 5.75 2.36 -8.38
CA ASP A 79 5.02 1.12 -8.14
C ASP A 79 5.96 0.11 -7.49
N THR A 80 5.49 -0.62 -6.49
CA THR A 80 6.25 -1.70 -5.85
C THR A 80 5.70 -3.05 -6.26
N MET A 81 6.56 -3.90 -6.78
CA MET A 81 6.23 -5.23 -7.29
C MET A 81 6.93 -6.32 -6.51
N CYS A 82 6.24 -7.45 -6.33
CA CYS A 82 6.74 -8.65 -5.70
C CYS A 82 6.86 -9.76 -6.74
N TYR A 83 8.03 -10.35 -6.83
CA TYR A 83 8.37 -11.42 -7.75
C TYR A 83 8.62 -12.72 -6.99
N MET A 84 8.31 -13.83 -7.62
CA MET A 84 8.78 -15.12 -7.17
C MET A 84 10.32 -15.14 -7.15
N ASN A 85 10.88 -15.78 -6.14
CA ASN A 85 12.31 -16.06 -6.05
C ASN A 85 12.53 -17.53 -6.38
N ASP A 86 13.22 -17.81 -7.49
CA ASP A 86 13.50 -19.18 -7.92
C ASP A 86 14.52 -19.88 -7.00
N ASP A 87 15.32 -19.12 -6.23
CA ASP A 87 16.35 -19.66 -5.30
C ASP A 87 15.73 -20.02 -3.95
N ASP A 88 14.77 -19.23 -3.45
CA ASP A 88 14.04 -19.48 -2.20
C ASP A 88 12.59 -18.97 -2.31
N GLU A 89 11.64 -19.89 -2.38
CA GLU A 89 10.21 -19.56 -2.47
C GLU A 89 9.68 -18.77 -1.26
N ASN A 90 10.37 -18.84 -0.10
CA ASN A 90 9.97 -18.13 1.12
C ASN A 90 10.56 -16.72 1.21
N GLU A 91 11.44 -16.34 0.28
CA GLU A 91 12.03 -15.00 0.21
C GLU A 91 11.68 -14.29 -1.11
N PRO A 92 10.42 -13.84 -1.30
CA PRO A 92 10.01 -13.12 -2.50
C PRO A 92 10.84 -11.86 -2.75
N ARG A 93 11.21 -11.63 -4.01
CA ARG A 93 12.02 -10.48 -4.43
C ARG A 93 11.17 -9.24 -4.65
N ILE A 94 11.70 -8.08 -4.26
CA ILE A 94 11.03 -6.79 -4.41
C ILE A 94 11.74 -5.95 -5.48
N ARG A 95 10.94 -5.32 -6.35
CA ARG A 95 11.44 -4.37 -7.35
C ARG A 95 10.52 -3.16 -7.42
N THR A 96 11.11 -1.99 -7.57
CA THR A 96 10.39 -0.75 -7.83
C THR A 96 10.47 -0.37 -9.31
N VAL A 97 9.41 0.21 -9.81
CA VAL A 97 9.32 0.73 -11.17
C VAL A 97 8.57 2.07 -11.15
N PRO A 98 8.81 2.97 -12.10
CA PRO A 98 8.09 4.24 -12.15
C PRO A 98 6.57 4.05 -12.16
N ALA A 99 5.84 4.96 -11.50
CA ALA A 99 4.38 4.92 -11.35
C ALA A 99 3.64 4.66 -12.66
N GLY A 100 2.68 3.74 -12.63
CA GLY A 100 1.87 3.29 -13.75
C GLY A 100 2.55 2.29 -14.70
N ARG A 101 3.81 1.91 -14.44
CA ARG A 101 4.50 0.85 -15.19
C ARG A 101 4.17 -0.54 -14.67
N GLY A 102 3.92 -0.70 -13.38
CA GLY A 102 3.64 -1.99 -12.77
C GLY A 102 2.44 -2.70 -13.38
N ASP A 103 1.34 -1.99 -13.60
CA ASP A 103 0.14 -2.53 -14.27
C ASP A 103 0.45 -3.04 -15.69
N ARG A 104 1.28 -2.31 -16.44
CA ARG A 104 1.66 -2.71 -17.79
C ARG A 104 2.49 -3.98 -17.76
N ILE A 105 3.50 -4.05 -16.89
CA ILE A 105 4.35 -5.24 -16.71
C ILE A 105 3.50 -6.48 -16.39
N VAL A 106 2.54 -6.35 -15.48
CA VAL A 106 1.63 -7.46 -15.12
C VAL A 106 0.76 -7.87 -16.31
N LYS A 107 0.21 -6.90 -17.07
CA LYS A 107 -0.61 -7.18 -18.25
C LYS A 107 0.21 -7.84 -19.36
N ASP A 108 1.35 -7.27 -19.71
CA ASP A 108 2.23 -7.79 -20.76
C ASP A 108 2.69 -9.22 -20.40
N ARG A 109 2.99 -9.49 -19.11
CA ARG A 109 3.38 -10.82 -18.68
C ARG A 109 2.22 -11.82 -18.79
N ARG A 110 1.00 -11.40 -18.44
CA ARG A 110 -0.21 -12.24 -18.63
C ARG A 110 -0.48 -12.54 -20.08
N GLU A 111 -0.33 -11.57 -20.97
CA GLU A 111 -0.51 -11.74 -22.41
C GLU A 111 0.54 -12.69 -22.99
N GLN A 112 1.82 -12.49 -22.65
CA GLN A 112 2.90 -13.41 -23.06
C GLN A 112 2.63 -14.85 -22.62
N LEU A 113 2.20 -15.07 -21.39
CA LEU A 113 1.88 -16.39 -20.88
C LEU A 113 0.68 -17.01 -21.59
N ARG A 114 -0.34 -16.20 -21.92
CA ARG A 114 -1.49 -16.65 -22.72
C ARG A 114 -1.05 -17.08 -24.13
N GLU A 115 -0.25 -16.28 -24.80
CA GLU A 115 0.28 -16.63 -26.12
C GLU A 115 1.15 -17.89 -26.09
N GLN A 116 2.02 -18.01 -25.09
CA GLN A 116 2.83 -19.21 -24.90
C GLN A 116 1.97 -20.47 -24.69
N ARG A 117 0.94 -20.38 -23.85
CA ARG A 117 -0.03 -21.46 -23.63
C ARG A 117 -0.77 -21.85 -24.91
N GLU A 118 -1.22 -20.87 -25.68
CA GLU A 118 -1.89 -21.15 -26.95
C GLU A 118 -0.96 -21.83 -27.96
N ARG A 119 0.28 -21.34 -28.10
CA ARG A 119 1.29 -21.96 -28.95
C ARG A 119 1.57 -23.40 -28.51
N THR A 120 1.83 -23.61 -27.22
CA THR A 120 2.12 -24.93 -26.68
C THR A 120 0.90 -25.85 -26.84
N SER A 121 -0.32 -25.38 -26.57
CA SER A 121 -1.55 -26.14 -26.76
C SER A 121 -1.76 -26.54 -28.23
N ARG A 122 -1.53 -25.61 -29.19
CA ARG A 122 -1.60 -25.90 -30.63
C ARG A 122 -0.56 -26.95 -31.05
N THR A 123 0.68 -26.82 -30.56
CA THR A 123 1.75 -27.78 -30.82
C THR A 123 1.41 -29.17 -30.27
N LEU A 124 0.94 -29.23 -29.00
CA LEU A 124 0.51 -30.47 -28.39
C LEU A 124 -0.67 -31.13 -29.14
N MET A 125 -1.64 -30.31 -29.59
CA MET A 125 -2.78 -30.80 -30.38
C MET A 125 -2.32 -31.34 -31.73
N PHE A 126 -1.36 -30.67 -32.39
CA PHE A 126 -0.82 -31.16 -33.66
C PHE A 126 -0.04 -32.47 -33.51
N VAL A 127 0.79 -32.58 -32.47
CA VAL A 127 1.51 -33.82 -32.14
C VAL A 127 0.52 -34.94 -31.80
N ALA A 128 -0.52 -34.66 -31.03
CA ALA A 128 -1.55 -35.61 -30.70
C ALA A 128 -2.29 -36.13 -31.93
N LEU A 129 -2.56 -35.24 -32.90
CA LEU A 129 -3.20 -35.59 -34.16
C LEU A 129 -2.30 -36.49 -35.04
N LEU A 130 -1.01 -36.22 -35.09
CA LEU A 130 -0.03 -37.04 -35.79
C LEU A 130 0.07 -38.45 -35.18
N ILE A 131 0.15 -38.55 -33.86
CA ILE A 131 0.19 -39.84 -33.15
C ILE A 131 -1.13 -40.62 -33.36
N GLY A 132 -2.27 -39.91 -33.29
CA GLY A 132 -3.57 -40.50 -33.57
C GLY A 132 -3.69 -41.05 -34.97
N ALA A 133 -3.19 -40.33 -35.97
CA ALA A 133 -3.14 -40.78 -37.37
C ALA A 133 -2.23 -42.02 -37.52
N ALA A 134 -1.08 -42.06 -36.88
CA ALA A 134 -0.17 -43.19 -36.90
C ALA A 134 -0.79 -44.43 -36.23
N LEU A 135 -1.49 -44.24 -35.12
CA LEU A 135 -2.24 -45.32 -34.45
C LEU A 135 -3.38 -45.91 -35.33
N LEU A 136 -4.09 -45.04 -36.07
CA LEU A 136 -5.12 -45.45 -37.02
C LEU A 136 -4.52 -46.30 -38.15
N ILE A 137 -3.41 -45.89 -38.72
CA ILE A 137 -2.71 -46.63 -39.78
C ILE A 137 -2.25 -48.01 -39.22
N ALA A 138 -1.64 -48.04 -38.03
CA ALA A 138 -1.19 -49.27 -37.40
C ALA A 138 -2.37 -50.25 -37.12
N THR A 139 -3.53 -49.74 -36.71
CA THR A 139 -4.73 -50.54 -36.46
C THR A 139 -5.30 -51.12 -37.75
N ILE A 140 -5.29 -50.37 -38.87
CA ILE A 140 -5.72 -50.87 -40.15
C ILE A 140 -4.82 -52.01 -40.65
N GLN A 141 -3.53 -51.95 -40.32
CA GLN A 141 -2.54 -52.98 -40.69
C GLN A 141 -2.65 -54.23 -39.80
N SER A 142 -2.88 -54.06 -38.50
CA SER A 142 -2.95 -55.16 -37.51
C SER A 142 -4.31 -55.82 -37.38
N GLY A 143 -5.40 -55.11 -37.74
CA GLY A 143 -6.78 -55.59 -37.59
C GLY A 143 -7.30 -55.59 -36.14
N GLU A 144 -6.52 -55.09 -35.16
CA GLU A 144 -6.86 -55.12 -33.74
C GLU A 144 -7.41 -53.76 -33.22
N ILE A 145 -8.73 -53.66 -33.03
CA ILE A 145 -9.41 -52.45 -32.54
C ILE A 145 -8.99 -52.11 -31.10
N ILE A 146 -8.55 -53.07 -30.29
CA ILE A 146 -8.13 -52.89 -28.90
C ILE A 146 -6.90 -51.97 -28.81
N THR A 147 -5.96 -52.10 -29.73
CA THR A 147 -4.73 -51.24 -29.81
C THR A 147 -5.07 -49.77 -30.04
N LEU A 148 -6.10 -49.51 -30.87
CA LEU A 148 -6.57 -48.15 -31.12
C LEU A 148 -7.20 -47.51 -29.87
N LEU A 149 -8.08 -48.25 -29.19
CA LEU A 149 -8.75 -47.73 -27.99
C LEU A 149 -7.75 -47.44 -26.87
N PHE A 150 -6.77 -48.33 -26.64
CA PHE A 150 -5.76 -48.17 -25.63
C PHE A 150 -4.80 -47.04 -25.98
N GLY A 151 -4.40 -46.88 -27.24
CA GLY A 151 -3.57 -45.80 -27.73
C GLY A 151 -4.23 -44.42 -27.59
N LEU A 152 -5.53 -44.31 -27.94
CA LEU A 152 -6.33 -43.09 -27.76
C LEU A 152 -6.48 -42.74 -26.29
N PHE A 153 -6.66 -43.69 -25.40
CA PHE A 153 -6.75 -43.46 -23.96
C PHE A 153 -5.43 -42.90 -23.40
N ILE A 154 -4.30 -43.52 -23.75
CA ILE A 154 -2.96 -43.00 -23.32
C ILE A 154 -2.73 -41.62 -23.85
N LEU A 155 -3.11 -41.33 -25.10
CA LEU A 155 -2.93 -40.04 -25.74
C LEU A 155 -3.79 -38.95 -25.07
N ALA A 156 -5.07 -39.24 -24.78
CA ALA A 156 -5.97 -38.35 -24.06
C ALA A 156 -5.49 -38.06 -22.63
N PHE A 157 -5.06 -39.08 -21.92
CA PHE A 157 -4.53 -38.94 -20.54
C PHE A 157 -3.21 -38.18 -20.53
N GLY A 158 -2.28 -38.49 -21.44
CA GLY A 158 -1.01 -37.77 -21.59
C GLY A 158 -1.22 -36.30 -21.93
N TYR A 159 -2.11 -35.98 -22.88
CA TYR A 159 -2.48 -34.61 -23.22
C TYR A 159 -3.05 -33.86 -22.01
N MET A 160 -3.98 -34.48 -21.27
CA MET A 160 -4.59 -33.88 -20.09
C MET A 160 -3.56 -33.64 -18.99
N PHE A 161 -2.65 -34.56 -18.76
CA PHE A 161 -1.59 -34.49 -17.75
C PHE A 161 -0.58 -33.38 -18.06
N ILE A 162 -0.10 -33.30 -19.31
CA ILE A 162 0.84 -32.28 -19.76
C ILE A 162 0.19 -30.89 -19.72
N LYS A 163 -1.06 -30.77 -20.20
CA LYS A 163 -1.82 -29.54 -20.16
C LYS A 163 -1.98 -29.00 -18.74
N ASN A 164 -2.34 -29.85 -17.78
CA ASN A 164 -2.48 -29.46 -16.38
C ASN A 164 -1.15 -28.99 -15.75
N ARG A 165 -0.05 -29.68 -16.02
CA ARG A 165 1.27 -29.28 -15.51
C ARG A 165 1.77 -27.97 -16.08
N LEU A 166 1.58 -27.71 -17.37
CA LEU A 166 1.98 -26.47 -18.02
C LEU A 166 1.17 -25.27 -17.50
N VAL A 167 -0.11 -25.45 -17.19
CA VAL A 167 -0.96 -24.40 -16.67
C VAL A 167 -0.56 -24.01 -15.25
N SER A 168 -0.20 -24.95 -14.42
CA SER A 168 0.12 -24.73 -13.00
C SER A 168 1.43 -23.94 -12.78
N ASN A 169 2.49 -24.23 -13.56
CA ASN A 169 3.81 -23.60 -13.35
C ASN A 169 3.93 -22.18 -13.91
N ASP A 170 3.12 -21.80 -14.89
CA ASP A 170 3.28 -20.51 -15.57
C ASP A 170 2.59 -19.36 -14.83
N GLU A 171 1.50 -19.62 -14.10
CA GLU A 171 0.79 -18.58 -13.33
C GLU A 171 1.61 -18.05 -12.17
N SER A 172 2.39 -18.91 -11.52
CA SER A 172 3.29 -18.54 -10.43
C SER A 172 4.39 -17.54 -10.81
N ARG A 173 4.62 -17.33 -12.12
CA ARG A 173 5.63 -16.37 -12.61
C ARG A 173 5.11 -14.97 -12.90
N ILE A 174 3.83 -14.71 -12.60
CA ILE A 174 3.26 -13.36 -12.75
C ILE A 174 3.60 -12.55 -11.50
N PRO A 175 4.29 -11.40 -11.62
CA PRO A 175 4.60 -10.59 -10.45
C PRO A 175 3.33 -9.97 -9.86
N LYS A 176 3.27 -9.87 -8.52
CA LYS A 176 2.21 -9.16 -7.81
C LYS A 176 2.55 -7.68 -7.68
N LEU A 177 1.60 -6.82 -8.00
CA LEU A 177 1.69 -5.39 -7.75
C LEU A 177 1.27 -5.13 -6.30
N LEU A 178 2.25 -4.81 -5.42
CA LEU A 178 2.03 -4.56 -3.99
C LEU A 178 1.49 -3.15 -3.73
N VAL A 179 2.15 -2.14 -4.32
CA VAL A 179 1.77 -0.74 -4.21
C VAL A 179 1.64 -0.18 -5.61
N LYS A 180 0.44 0.34 -5.92
CA LYS A 180 0.11 0.94 -7.22
C LYS A 180 0.05 2.45 -7.10
N ARG A 181 0.69 3.15 -8.04
CA ARG A 181 0.64 4.60 -8.19
C ARG A 181 0.28 4.96 -9.62
N LYS A 182 -0.32 6.12 -9.80
CA LYS A 182 -0.51 6.70 -11.13
C LYS A 182 0.52 7.80 -11.36
N ARG A 183 0.90 7.98 -12.60
CA ARG A 183 1.80 9.07 -12.97
C ARG A 183 1.12 10.41 -12.69
N GLY A 184 1.76 11.26 -11.89
CA GLY A 184 1.23 12.56 -11.49
C GLY A 184 0.30 12.53 -10.27
N ASP A 185 0.17 11.38 -9.57
CA ASP A 185 -0.52 11.35 -8.27
C ASP A 185 0.18 12.28 -7.28
N MET A 186 -0.62 12.85 -6.37
CA MET A 186 -0.10 13.54 -5.19
C MET A 186 0.54 12.55 -4.22
N PRO A 187 1.46 13.01 -3.35
CA PRO A 187 1.99 12.19 -2.26
C PRO A 187 0.85 11.52 -1.46
N PRO A 188 0.94 10.22 -1.17
CA PRO A 188 -0.15 9.51 -0.50
C PRO A 188 -0.34 9.97 0.94
N PHE A 189 -1.58 10.08 1.37
CA PHE A 189 -1.97 10.18 2.77
C PHE A 189 -2.56 8.85 3.22
N ILE A 190 -1.90 8.20 4.18
CA ILE A 190 -2.37 6.92 4.74
C ILE A 190 -2.66 7.12 6.22
N ASP A 191 -3.92 6.98 6.59
CA ASP A 191 -4.35 6.95 7.99
C ASP A 191 -4.28 5.50 8.50
N ALA A 192 -3.42 5.28 9.49
CA ALA A 192 -3.21 3.99 10.12
C ALA A 192 -3.65 3.99 11.60
N THR A 193 -4.53 4.92 11.97
CA THR A 193 -5.09 5.01 13.33
C THR A 193 -5.86 3.72 13.67
N GLY A 194 -5.52 3.10 14.79
CA GLY A 194 -6.20 1.88 15.27
C GLY A 194 -6.00 0.63 14.40
N THR A 195 -5.06 0.63 13.47
CA THR A 195 -4.78 -0.53 12.63
C THR A 195 -4.04 -1.62 13.40
N LEU A 196 -4.30 -2.88 13.04
CA LEU A 196 -3.58 -4.03 13.57
C LEU A 196 -2.17 -4.13 12.96
N ALA A 197 -1.26 -4.85 13.62
CA ALA A 197 0.14 -5.04 13.20
C ALA A 197 0.28 -5.47 11.73
N GLY A 198 -0.47 -6.47 11.27
CA GLY A 198 -0.43 -6.93 9.89
C GLY A 198 -0.90 -5.87 8.88
N SER A 199 -1.91 -5.06 9.24
CA SER A 199 -2.36 -3.96 8.39
C SER A 199 -1.38 -2.78 8.40
N LEU A 200 -0.63 -2.56 9.49
CA LEU A 200 0.38 -1.53 9.62
C LEU A 200 1.67 -1.91 8.90
N LEU A 201 2.22 -3.09 9.21
CA LEU A 201 3.56 -3.52 8.79
C LEU A 201 3.56 -4.42 7.55
N GLY A 202 2.38 -4.86 7.11
CA GLY A 202 2.21 -5.86 6.06
C GLY A 202 2.11 -7.27 6.62
N ASP A 203 1.57 -8.17 5.81
CA ASP A 203 1.31 -9.55 6.20
C ASP A 203 1.44 -10.49 4.99
N VAL A 204 1.58 -11.77 5.25
CA VAL A 204 1.49 -12.84 4.25
C VAL A 204 0.20 -13.62 4.50
N ARG A 205 -0.76 -13.46 3.60
CA ARG A 205 -2.07 -14.10 3.74
C ARG A 205 -1.95 -15.62 3.83
N HIS A 206 -2.82 -16.16 4.66
CA HIS A 206 -3.04 -17.59 4.75
C HIS A 206 -3.58 -18.15 3.41
N ASP A 207 -3.16 -19.34 3.00
CA ASP A 207 -3.66 -19.96 1.78
C ASP A 207 -4.97 -20.71 2.07
N PRO A 208 -6.11 -20.29 1.47
CA PRO A 208 -7.38 -20.95 1.68
C PRO A 208 -7.48 -22.33 1.01
N PHE A 209 -6.55 -22.70 0.11
CA PHE A 209 -6.61 -23.94 -0.68
C PHE A 209 -5.76 -25.10 -0.15
N GLN A 210 -5.37 -25.09 1.13
CA GLN A 210 -4.59 -26.16 1.74
C GLN A 210 -5.14 -27.58 1.54
N SER A 211 -6.43 -27.73 1.28
CA SER A 211 -7.08 -29.04 1.07
C SER A 211 -7.01 -29.61 -0.35
N GLY A 212 -6.44 -28.88 -1.32
CA GLY A 212 -6.49 -29.25 -2.76
C GLY A 212 -5.14 -29.56 -3.42
N GLY A 213 -4.02 -29.47 -2.73
CA GLY A 213 -2.70 -29.83 -3.28
C GLY A 213 -2.04 -28.81 -4.23
N MET A 214 -2.67 -27.67 -4.51
CA MET A 214 -2.08 -26.55 -5.25
C MET A 214 -2.00 -25.33 -4.33
N GLU A 215 -0.81 -25.07 -3.83
CA GLU A 215 -0.55 -23.92 -2.94
C GLU A 215 -0.30 -22.66 -3.74
N THR A 216 -0.90 -21.54 -3.29
CA THR A 216 -0.64 -20.22 -3.86
C THR A 216 0.80 -19.78 -3.54
N PRO A 217 1.62 -19.38 -4.54
CA PRO A 217 2.99 -18.95 -4.31
C PRO A 217 3.11 -17.84 -3.28
N ALA A 218 4.21 -17.85 -2.50
CA ALA A 218 4.40 -16.89 -1.41
C ALA A 218 4.31 -15.43 -1.86
N HIS A 219 4.86 -15.06 -3.02
CA HIS A 219 4.83 -13.69 -3.54
C HIS A 219 3.40 -13.19 -3.85
N GLU A 220 2.46 -14.09 -4.19
CA GLU A 220 1.05 -13.74 -4.40
C GLU A 220 0.29 -13.52 -3.09
N ARG A 221 0.76 -14.09 -1.99
CA ARG A 221 0.14 -13.97 -0.67
C ARG A 221 0.60 -12.74 0.12
N VAL A 222 1.72 -12.11 -0.28
CA VAL A 222 2.26 -10.91 0.37
C VAL A 222 1.29 -9.73 0.22
N GLU A 223 1.00 -9.03 1.33
CA GLU A 223 0.16 -7.83 1.36
C GLU A 223 0.93 -6.65 1.95
N ALA A 224 0.93 -5.53 1.23
CA ALA A 224 1.59 -4.31 1.68
C ALA A 224 0.84 -3.68 2.86
N GLY A 225 1.57 -3.36 3.93
CA GLY A 225 1.05 -2.60 5.06
C GLY A 225 0.94 -1.11 4.80
N ALA A 226 0.37 -0.38 5.78
CA ALA A 226 0.20 1.07 5.72
C ALA A 226 1.54 1.80 5.52
N ILE A 227 2.62 1.34 6.17
CA ILE A 227 3.98 1.92 6.01
C ILE A 227 4.45 1.87 4.55
N HIS A 228 4.20 0.77 3.84
CA HIS A 228 4.58 0.60 2.44
C HIS A 228 3.69 1.42 1.50
N LYS A 229 2.39 1.47 1.82
CA LYS A 229 1.42 2.29 1.08
C LYS A 229 1.68 3.79 1.27
N ALA A 230 2.29 4.20 2.38
CA ALA A 230 2.67 5.59 2.64
C ALA A 230 4.00 6.01 1.99
N HIS A 231 4.70 5.09 1.31
CA HIS A 231 5.97 5.41 0.63
C HIS A 231 5.85 6.63 -0.28
N GLY A 232 6.74 7.60 -0.13
CA GLY A 232 6.72 8.89 -0.83
C GLY A 232 5.73 9.91 -0.28
N GLY A 233 4.99 9.61 0.83
CA GLY A 233 3.95 10.46 1.38
C GLY A 233 3.93 10.53 2.90
N VAL A 234 2.74 10.60 3.46
CA VAL A 234 2.48 10.77 4.90
C VAL A 234 1.78 9.54 5.48
N LEU A 235 2.34 9.00 6.55
CA LEU A 235 1.71 8.05 7.43
C LEU A 235 1.19 8.79 8.67
N PHE A 236 -0.12 8.83 8.84
CA PHE A 236 -0.77 9.43 9.99
C PHE A 236 -1.21 8.36 10.98
N ILE A 237 -0.93 8.57 12.27
CA ILE A 237 -1.36 7.70 13.36
C ILE A 237 -1.81 8.57 14.52
N ASP A 238 -3.12 8.63 14.77
CA ASP A 238 -3.65 9.22 16.00
C ASP A 238 -3.60 8.20 17.13
N GLU A 239 -3.53 8.69 18.35
CA GLU A 239 -3.40 7.86 19.55
C GLU A 239 -2.25 6.84 19.44
N ILE A 240 -1.06 7.32 19.09
CA ILE A 240 0.15 6.50 18.85
C ILE A 240 0.48 5.54 20.00
N ASN A 241 0.03 5.83 21.21
CA ASN A 241 0.19 4.99 22.40
C ASN A 241 -0.62 3.67 22.34
N LEU A 242 -1.64 3.58 21.49
CA LEU A 242 -2.42 2.35 21.31
C LEU A 242 -1.65 1.27 20.55
N LEU A 243 -0.60 1.67 19.81
CA LEU A 243 0.31 0.72 19.19
C LEU A 243 1.13 0.00 20.26
N ARG A 244 1.29 -1.31 20.09
CA ARG A 244 2.16 -2.12 20.96
C ARG A 244 3.61 -1.66 20.83
N LEU A 245 4.41 -1.93 21.86
CA LEU A 245 5.83 -1.55 21.85
C LEU A 245 6.59 -2.13 20.66
N GLU A 246 6.28 -3.36 20.26
CA GLU A 246 6.89 -4.03 19.12
C GLU A 246 6.55 -3.31 17.79
N GLU A 247 5.32 -2.84 17.65
CA GLU A 247 4.88 -2.09 16.47
C GLU A 247 5.55 -0.71 16.40
N GLN A 248 5.71 -0.05 17.56
CA GLN A 248 6.44 1.22 17.65
C GLN A 248 7.94 1.03 17.34
N GLN A 249 8.56 -0.09 17.75
CA GLN A 249 9.93 -0.43 17.39
C GLN A 249 10.07 -0.73 15.89
N ALA A 250 9.12 -1.45 15.31
CA ALA A 250 9.09 -1.72 13.87
C ALA A 250 8.96 -0.41 13.06
N LEU A 251 8.10 0.52 13.50
CA LEU A 251 8.01 1.86 12.91
C LEU A 251 9.33 2.61 12.98
N LEU A 252 10.01 2.57 14.13
CA LEU A 252 11.31 3.21 14.30
C LEU A 252 12.34 2.64 13.30
N THR A 253 12.38 1.31 13.14
CA THR A 253 13.25 0.65 12.16
C THR A 253 12.90 1.08 10.74
N ALA A 254 11.61 1.05 10.37
CA ALA A 254 11.14 1.48 9.05
C ALA A 254 11.52 2.94 8.74
N MET A 255 11.40 3.84 9.71
CA MET A 255 11.82 5.25 9.57
C MET A 255 13.34 5.42 9.42
N GLN A 256 14.14 4.54 10.01
CA GLN A 256 15.61 4.61 9.94
C GLN A 256 16.13 4.05 8.64
N GLU A 257 15.65 2.87 8.26
CA GLU A 257 16.12 2.13 7.08
C GLU A 257 15.40 2.55 5.79
N ARG A 258 14.28 3.26 5.90
CA ARG A 258 13.39 3.64 4.79
C ARG A 258 12.90 2.44 3.95
N ALA A 259 13.04 1.26 4.51
CA ALA A 259 12.59 0.01 3.95
C ALA A 259 12.27 -0.97 5.07
N PHE A 260 11.27 -1.82 4.88
CA PHE A 260 10.86 -2.80 5.89
C PHE A 260 10.36 -4.08 5.21
N PRO A 261 10.86 -5.27 5.60
CA PRO A 261 10.43 -6.53 5.02
C PRO A 261 9.04 -6.91 5.51
N ILE A 262 8.24 -7.51 4.64
CA ILE A 262 6.95 -8.10 5.01
C ILE A 262 7.19 -9.55 5.41
N SER A 263 6.72 -9.96 6.58
CA SER A 263 6.89 -11.30 7.10
C SER A 263 5.58 -11.90 7.57
N GLY A 264 5.43 -13.21 7.38
CA GLY A 264 4.31 -13.99 7.87
C GLY A 264 4.73 -15.45 8.04
N ARG A 265 3.94 -16.22 8.79
CA ARG A 265 4.23 -17.64 8.96
C ARG A 265 3.87 -18.41 7.69
N SER A 266 4.82 -19.23 7.21
CA SER A 266 4.55 -20.19 6.15
C SER A 266 3.91 -21.45 6.75
N GLU A 267 2.89 -21.99 6.08
CA GLU A 267 2.18 -23.18 6.55
C GLU A 267 2.78 -24.49 6.03
N ARG A 268 3.61 -24.40 4.98
CA ARG A 268 4.25 -25.57 4.34
C ARG A 268 5.20 -26.33 5.23
N SER A 269 5.84 -25.66 6.15
CA SER A 269 6.70 -26.28 7.14
C SER A 269 6.33 -25.78 8.51
N SER A 270 6.20 -26.65 9.47
CA SER A 270 5.93 -26.31 10.86
C SER A 270 7.05 -25.37 11.40
N GLY A 271 6.97 -24.08 11.04
CA GLY A 271 7.91 -23.05 11.50
C GLY A 271 8.64 -22.26 10.43
N ALA A 272 8.48 -22.52 9.11
CA ALA A 272 9.09 -21.67 8.10
C ALA A 272 8.42 -20.29 8.06
N LEU A 273 9.24 -19.26 8.12
CA LEU A 273 8.82 -17.86 8.02
C LEU A 273 8.98 -17.42 6.57
N THR A 274 7.89 -16.97 5.95
CA THR A 274 7.99 -16.22 4.69
C THR A 274 8.39 -14.80 5.02
N LYS A 275 9.47 -14.30 4.43
CA LYS A 275 9.99 -12.96 4.62
C LYS A 275 10.45 -12.39 3.29
N THR A 276 9.88 -11.29 2.84
CA THR A 276 10.29 -10.64 1.60
C THR A 276 11.66 -9.97 1.72
N GLU A 277 12.29 -9.66 0.59
CA GLU A 277 13.30 -8.60 0.55
C GLU A 277 12.70 -7.32 1.16
N ALA A 278 13.58 -6.39 1.58
CA ALA A 278 13.13 -5.12 2.16
C ALA A 278 12.27 -4.33 1.15
N VAL A 279 11.06 -3.99 1.56
CA VAL A 279 10.09 -3.23 0.75
C VAL A 279 10.26 -1.74 1.07
N PRO A 280 10.40 -0.84 0.07
CA PRO A 280 10.54 0.58 0.29
C PRO A 280 9.37 1.17 1.09
N CYS A 281 9.70 1.98 2.11
CA CYS A 281 8.74 2.64 2.99
C CYS A 281 9.27 4.00 3.51
N ASP A 282 9.81 4.83 2.62
CA ASP A 282 10.23 6.20 2.96
C ASP A 282 9.00 7.11 3.09
N PHE A 283 8.50 7.30 4.30
CA PHE A 283 7.32 8.09 4.62
C PHE A 283 7.63 9.13 5.68
N ILE A 284 6.82 10.19 5.74
CA ILE A 284 6.80 11.12 6.86
C ILE A 284 5.81 10.61 7.88
N LEU A 285 6.28 10.28 9.08
CA LEU A 285 5.39 9.93 10.18
C LEU A 285 4.82 11.22 10.80
N VAL A 286 3.50 11.30 10.84
CA VAL A 286 2.75 12.27 11.64
C VAL A 286 2.03 11.51 12.74
N ALA A 287 2.67 11.46 13.90
CA ALA A 287 2.09 10.86 15.11
C ALA A 287 1.27 11.91 15.84
N ALA A 288 0.12 11.51 16.37
CA ALA A 288 -0.74 12.39 17.12
C ALA A 288 -1.21 11.73 18.43
N GLY A 289 -1.58 12.54 19.39
CA GLY A 289 -2.12 12.09 20.66
C GLY A 289 -2.32 13.24 21.66
N ASN A 290 -2.94 12.95 22.78
CA ASN A 290 -2.96 13.87 23.91
C ASN A 290 -1.61 13.81 24.68
N LEU A 291 -1.44 14.65 25.70
CA LEU A 291 -0.20 14.72 26.47
C LEU A 291 0.13 13.39 27.15
N ASP A 292 -0.88 12.68 27.67
CA ASP A 292 -0.72 11.38 28.32
C ASP A 292 -0.31 10.31 27.33
N ALA A 293 -0.91 10.28 26.14
CA ALA A 293 -0.55 9.38 25.07
C ALA A 293 0.94 9.49 24.68
N VAL A 294 1.44 10.72 24.57
CA VAL A 294 2.84 11.00 24.25
C VAL A 294 3.80 10.56 25.35
N GLN A 295 3.38 10.59 26.62
CA GLN A 295 4.19 10.09 27.73
C GLN A 295 4.36 8.57 27.69
N HIS A 296 3.35 7.85 27.19
CA HIS A 296 3.35 6.38 27.06
C HIS A 296 3.95 5.85 25.76
N MET A 297 4.41 6.74 24.85
CA MET A 297 5.13 6.33 23.67
C MET A 297 6.48 5.67 24.01
N HIS A 298 6.92 4.79 23.12
CA HIS A 298 8.27 4.23 23.20
C HIS A 298 9.31 5.37 23.18
N PRO A 299 10.22 5.45 24.19
CA PRO A 299 11.13 6.59 24.35
C PRO A 299 12.03 6.84 23.12
N ALA A 300 12.50 5.78 22.47
CA ALA A 300 13.33 5.92 21.27
C ALA A 300 12.56 6.50 20.09
N LEU A 301 11.29 6.11 19.87
CA LEU A 301 10.45 6.67 18.82
C LEU A 301 10.19 8.16 19.06
N ARG A 302 9.82 8.52 20.29
CA ARG A 302 9.63 9.91 20.71
C ARG A 302 10.91 10.73 20.50
N SER A 303 12.06 10.22 20.95
CA SER A 303 13.36 10.86 20.78
C SER A 303 13.72 11.06 19.30
N ARG A 304 13.42 10.07 18.46
CA ARG A 304 13.66 10.16 17.01
C ARG A 304 12.83 11.27 16.37
N ILE A 305 11.54 11.36 16.70
CA ILE A 305 10.67 12.41 16.16
C ILE A 305 11.16 13.79 16.65
N ARG A 306 11.46 13.94 17.95
CA ARG A 306 11.93 15.21 18.51
C ARG A 306 13.30 15.65 17.97
N GLY A 307 14.23 14.71 17.80
CA GLY A 307 15.59 15.00 17.36
C GLY A 307 15.71 15.37 15.88
N TYR A 308 14.84 14.81 15.03
CA TYR A 308 14.91 14.96 13.58
C TYR A 308 13.61 15.49 12.96
N GLY A 309 12.66 15.92 13.75
CA GLY A 309 11.35 16.39 13.31
C GLY A 309 10.87 17.56 14.14
N TYR A 310 9.55 17.69 14.21
CA TYR A 310 8.87 18.76 14.90
C TYR A 310 7.87 18.21 15.92
N GLU A 311 7.79 18.87 17.06
CA GLU A 311 6.71 18.68 18.02
C GLU A 311 5.86 19.95 18.01
N VAL A 312 4.55 19.79 17.85
CA VAL A 312 3.61 20.92 17.78
C VAL A 312 2.41 20.67 18.68
N TYR A 313 2.04 21.71 19.42
CA TYR A 313 0.83 21.70 20.24
C TYR A 313 -0.32 22.27 19.41
N VAL A 314 -1.38 21.49 19.32
CA VAL A 314 -2.61 21.86 18.60
C VAL A 314 -3.58 22.44 19.63
N ASN A 315 -3.99 23.68 19.42
CA ASN A 315 -4.83 24.39 20.38
C ASN A 315 -6.24 23.78 20.46
N SER A 316 -6.73 23.58 21.70
CA SER A 316 -8.11 23.13 21.94
C SER A 316 -9.12 24.26 21.75
N ASN A 317 -8.70 25.50 21.98
CA ASN A 317 -9.53 26.69 21.85
C ASN A 317 -9.06 27.58 20.74
N MET A 318 -9.99 28.01 19.88
CA MET A 318 -9.77 28.99 18.85
C MET A 318 -9.67 30.39 19.47
N ARG A 319 -8.67 31.19 19.10
CA ARG A 319 -8.65 32.62 19.46
C ARG A 319 -9.76 33.34 18.72
N ASP A 320 -10.51 34.17 19.44
CA ASP A 320 -11.58 34.98 18.87
C ASP A 320 -10.99 36.21 18.14
N THR A 321 -10.66 36.02 16.87
CA THR A 321 -10.13 37.06 15.98
C THR A 321 -11.04 37.22 14.76
N ALA A 322 -11.12 38.39 14.16
CA ALA A 322 -11.87 38.64 12.94
C ALA A 322 -11.51 37.65 11.82
N ARG A 323 -10.23 37.25 11.72
CA ARG A 323 -9.76 36.24 10.76
C ARG A 323 -10.38 34.88 11.03
N ASN A 324 -10.41 34.43 12.28
CA ASN A 324 -10.94 33.13 12.65
C ASN A 324 -12.48 33.08 12.54
N ARG A 325 -13.16 34.19 12.86
CA ARG A 325 -14.61 34.34 12.63
C ARG A 325 -14.96 34.19 11.15
N ARG A 326 -14.22 34.85 10.24
CA ARG A 326 -14.41 34.70 8.79
C ARG A 326 -14.18 33.26 8.32
N ARG A 327 -13.14 32.59 8.84
CA ARG A 327 -12.86 31.17 8.54
C ARG A 327 -13.97 30.25 9.05
N LEU A 328 -14.55 30.54 10.22
CA LEU A 328 -15.64 29.77 10.78
C LEU A 328 -16.89 29.87 9.90
N ILE A 329 -17.22 31.06 9.41
CA ILE A 329 -18.34 31.27 8.46
C ILE A 329 -18.12 30.43 7.19
N ARG A 330 -16.89 30.42 6.65
CA ARG A 330 -16.55 29.59 5.49
C ARG A 330 -16.72 28.09 5.74
N PHE A 331 -16.45 27.64 6.96
CA PHE A 331 -16.59 26.24 7.34
C PHE A 331 -18.06 25.82 7.46
N ILE A 332 -18.94 26.76 7.83
CA ILE A 332 -20.38 26.52 7.97
C ILE A 332 -21.10 26.61 6.61
N ALA A 333 -20.56 27.39 5.68
CA ALA A 333 -21.11 27.58 4.33
C ALA A 333 -20.81 26.41 3.40
#